data_fa9807528b07f50cf2975f67ec58d9fe
#
_entry.id   fa9807528b07f50cf2975f67ec58d9fe
#
_cell.length_a   1.000
_cell.length_b   1.000
_cell.length_c   1.000
_cell.angle_alpha   90.00
_cell.angle_beta   90.00
_cell.angle_gamma   90.00
#
_symmetry.space_group_name_H-M   'P 1'
#
loop_
_entity.id
_entity.type
_entity.pdbx_description
1 polymer ?
#
loop_
_entity_poly.entity_id
_entity_poly.type
_entity_poly.pdbx_seq_one_letter_code
_entity_poly.pdbx_strand_id
1 'polypeptide(L)'
;MIQSHDLFGLELSHSFGFELGQSDTHSTHDMTHNSGDSLLQALHQSQNSLGQEYLMNDSGQVAPVVGHSSSSSHTTSTITQTHAAPAPTVVGTAGGFQIKLIWDSSVTGAPKGFMQAVIDAAQYYTSQFSNKEIININVGYGEIAGGQMSAGALGESESYGYLTNYATVTNELAKDGFTFAATNEPTQSQFFVTSAEAKTLGLVNASATALDGYVGFGTLSGTGYSWNLTANTTGQNSGTSPQQFDLQSVALHEISEVLGRIGMEGASVNNNATYTPLDLFNFKSPGTLALSPSSGYFSTDNGATNLGMFNDSASNGGDIADWASYQSPTQAGTQGLPAGFNVADAFAAFGYPGYNGDISTSDLEEMAALGYTLKVPVA
;
A
#
# COMPACT_ATOMS: atom_id res chain seq x y z
N MET A 1 43.28 9.23 4.03
CA MET A 1 42.40 8.71 2.97
C MET A 1 41.58 7.59 3.57
N ILE A 2 40.40 7.88 4.02
CA ILE A 2 39.45 6.87 4.56
C ILE A 2 38.40 6.71 3.45
N GLN A 3 38.35 5.51 2.89
CA GLN A 3 37.33 5.15 1.91
C GLN A 3 35.97 5.19 2.60
N SER A 4 35.06 5.96 2.02
CA SER A 4 33.65 5.96 2.37
C SER A 4 33.06 4.60 1.97
N HIS A 5 32.65 3.81 2.94
CA HIS A 5 31.77 2.67 2.69
C HIS A 5 30.39 3.23 2.31
N ASP A 6 29.92 2.79 1.16
CA ASP A 6 28.58 3.04 0.67
C ASP A 6 27.56 2.57 1.72
N LEU A 7 26.82 3.51 2.25
CA LEU A 7 25.63 3.24 3.07
C LEU A 7 24.50 2.93 2.10
N PHE A 8 24.20 1.65 1.93
CA PHE A 8 23.01 1.22 1.23
C PHE A 8 21.78 1.66 2.05
N GLY A 9 20.87 2.40 1.42
CA GLY A 9 19.51 2.55 1.91
C GLY A 9 18.87 1.16 1.99
N LEU A 10 18.16 0.88 3.06
CA LEU A 10 17.31 -0.30 3.13
C LEU A 10 15.99 0.05 2.42
N GLU A 11 15.54 -0.84 1.56
CA GLU A 11 14.32 -0.65 0.77
C GLU A 11 13.09 -0.61 1.67
N LEU A 12 12.10 0.22 1.31
CA LEU A 12 10.78 0.20 1.91
C LEU A 12 9.93 -0.93 1.33
N SER A 13 10.32 -1.49 0.20
CA SER A 13 9.78 -2.73 -0.37
C SER A 13 10.70 -3.34 -1.45
N HIS A 14 10.73 -4.66 -1.52
CA HIS A 14 11.02 -5.63 -2.61
C HIS A 14 12.40 -5.95 -3.12
N SER A 15 12.68 -7.24 -3.09
CA SER A 15 13.62 -7.92 -4.00
C SER A 15 12.83 -8.75 -5.03
N PHE A 16 13.03 -8.48 -6.33
CA PHE A 16 12.57 -9.32 -7.43
C PHE A 16 13.33 -10.65 -7.45
N GLY A 17 12.61 -11.76 -7.27
CA GLY A 17 13.09 -13.11 -7.56
C GLY A 17 12.25 -13.72 -8.69
N PHE A 18 12.83 -13.90 -9.88
CA PHE A 18 12.21 -14.61 -11.00
C PHE A 18 12.50 -16.12 -10.86
N GLU A 19 11.49 -16.97 -10.68
CA GLU A 19 11.57 -18.38 -11.02
C GLU A 19 10.36 -18.85 -11.81
N LEU A 20 10.68 -19.45 -12.99
CA LEU A 20 9.73 -20.12 -13.87
C LEU A 20 9.42 -21.52 -13.31
N GLY A 21 8.20 -21.75 -12.87
CA GLY A 21 7.72 -23.07 -12.46
C GLY A 21 6.95 -23.78 -13.57
N GLN A 22 7.35 -24.98 -13.85
CA GLN A 22 6.74 -25.93 -14.82
C GLN A 22 5.38 -26.44 -14.34
N SER A 23 4.53 -26.67 -15.35
CA SER A 23 3.24 -27.36 -15.28
C SER A 23 3.39 -28.82 -14.84
N ASP A 24 2.48 -29.34 -14.02
CA ASP A 24 2.07 -30.74 -14.08
C ASP A 24 0.60 -30.95 -13.72
N THR A 25 0.07 -31.97 -14.36
CA THR A 25 -1.30 -32.32 -14.66
C THR A 25 -2.02 -33.15 -13.60
N HIS A 26 -3.36 -32.96 -13.54
CA HIS A 26 -4.42 -33.91 -13.20
C HIS A 26 -4.44 -34.66 -11.86
N SER A 27 -5.48 -34.43 -11.08
CA SER A 27 -6.34 -35.52 -10.57
C SER A 27 -7.71 -35.02 -10.11
N THR A 28 -8.75 -35.66 -10.64
CA THR A 28 -10.16 -35.55 -10.26
C THR A 28 -10.47 -36.38 -9.01
N HIS A 29 -11.29 -35.83 -8.09
CA HIS A 29 -12.30 -36.49 -7.26
C HIS A 29 -12.58 -35.56 -6.06
N ASP A 30 -13.74 -35.31 -5.58
CA ASP A 30 -15.07 -35.84 -5.46
C ASP A 30 -15.87 -34.80 -4.63
N MET A 31 -17.13 -34.61 -4.96
CA MET A 31 -18.02 -33.68 -4.27
C MET A 31 -18.56 -34.29 -2.98
N THR A 32 -18.41 -33.55 -1.85
CA THR A 32 -19.38 -33.65 -0.76
C THR A 32 -19.78 -32.26 -0.32
N HIS A 33 -21.07 -31.98 -0.49
CA HIS A 33 -21.75 -30.74 -0.11
C HIS A 33 -21.60 -30.45 1.38
N ASN A 34 -21.13 -29.23 1.68
CA ASN A 34 -21.36 -28.62 2.98
C ASN A 34 -22.19 -27.34 2.78
N SER A 35 -23.46 -27.38 3.12
CA SER A 35 -24.44 -26.34 2.85
C SER A 35 -24.37 -25.08 3.73
N GLY A 36 -23.33 -24.97 4.59
CA GLY A 36 -23.09 -23.80 5.42
C GLY A 36 -22.24 -22.73 4.72
N ASP A 37 -21.26 -23.16 3.92
CA ASP A 37 -20.32 -22.24 3.25
C ASP A 37 -20.95 -21.48 2.07
N SER A 38 -21.96 -22.07 1.42
CA SER A 38 -22.64 -21.43 0.28
C SER A 38 -23.51 -20.23 0.68
N LEU A 39 -24.02 -20.19 1.89
CA LEU A 39 -24.82 -19.06 2.41
C LEU A 39 -23.95 -17.87 2.80
N LEU A 40 -22.77 -18.12 3.36
CA LEU A 40 -21.79 -17.07 3.66
C LEU A 40 -21.17 -16.48 2.38
N GLN A 41 -20.87 -17.32 1.38
CA GLN A 41 -20.44 -16.86 0.06
C GLN A 41 -21.55 -16.07 -0.66
N ALA A 42 -22.80 -16.50 -0.59
CA ALA A 42 -23.92 -15.79 -1.20
C ALA A 42 -24.20 -14.45 -0.49
N LEU A 43 -24.01 -14.35 0.82
CA LEU A 43 -24.13 -13.11 1.57
C LEU A 43 -22.97 -12.14 1.28
N HIS A 44 -21.75 -12.63 1.08
CA HIS A 44 -20.62 -11.81 0.65
C HIS A 44 -20.81 -11.30 -0.80
N GLN A 45 -21.23 -12.17 -1.71
CA GLN A 45 -21.49 -11.80 -3.11
C GLN A 45 -22.69 -10.85 -3.27
N SER A 46 -23.68 -10.89 -2.38
CA SER A 46 -24.85 -9.98 -2.45
C SER A 46 -24.55 -8.54 -2.00
N GLN A 47 -23.43 -8.31 -1.32
CA GLN A 47 -23.03 -6.98 -0.85
C GLN A 47 -21.95 -6.32 -1.72
N ASN A 48 -21.46 -7.02 -2.76
CA ASN A 48 -20.32 -6.60 -3.54
C ASN A 48 -20.67 -6.54 -5.03
N SER A 49 -20.76 -5.34 -5.57
CA SER A 49 -21.05 -5.14 -6.99
C SER A 49 -19.89 -5.56 -7.92
N LEU A 50 -18.69 -5.77 -7.37
CA LEU A 50 -17.46 -6.04 -8.11
C LEU A 50 -17.14 -7.54 -8.30
N GLY A 51 -17.80 -8.46 -7.59
CA GLY A 51 -17.65 -9.91 -7.79
C GLY A 51 -16.49 -10.55 -7.02
N GLN A 52 -15.59 -11.27 -7.71
CA GLN A 52 -14.47 -12.01 -7.10
C GLN A 52 -13.46 -11.06 -6.43
N GLU A 53 -13.10 -11.37 -5.20
CA GLU A 53 -12.04 -10.70 -4.46
C GLU A 53 -10.67 -11.31 -4.78
N TYR A 54 -9.66 -10.47 -4.79
CA TYR A 54 -8.27 -10.83 -5.04
C TYR A 54 -7.39 -10.31 -3.90
N LEU A 55 -6.26 -10.96 -3.66
CA LEU A 55 -5.17 -10.46 -2.82
C LEU A 55 -4.01 -10.07 -3.71
N MET A 56 -3.52 -8.87 -3.55
CA MET A 56 -2.27 -8.39 -4.12
C MET A 56 -1.22 -8.38 -3.02
N ASN A 57 -0.11 -9.06 -3.26
CA ASN A 57 1.04 -9.00 -2.36
C ASN A 57 1.93 -7.80 -2.74
N ASP A 58 2.86 -7.53 -1.87
CA ASP A 58 3.88 -6.51 -1.99
C ASP A 58 4.68 -6.55 -3.32
N SER A 59 4.88 -7.71 -3.95
CA SER A 59 5.48 -7.83 -5.30
C SER A 59 4.52 -7.49 -6.43
N GLY A 60 3.33 -6.91 -6.17
CA GLY A 60 2.32 -6.62 -7.18
C GLY A 60 1.69 -7.86 -7.82
N GLN A 61 1.86 -9.05 -7.24
CA GLN A 61 1.24 -10.28 -7.71
C GLN A 61 -0.18 -10.37 -7.19
N VAL A 62 -1.13 -10.58 -8.10
CA VAL A 62 -2.56 -10.66 -7.79
C VAL A 62 -3.05 -12.09 -7.96
N ALA A 63 -3.62 -12.66 -6.89
CA ALA A 63 -4.21 -13.99 -6.87
C ALA A 63 -5.68 -13.94 -6.41
N PRO A 64 -6.58 -14.78 -6.99
CA PRO A 64 -7.96 -14.84 -6.53
C PRO A 64 -8.04 -15.42 -5.12
N VAL A 65 -8.85 -14.79 -4.27
CA VAL A 65 -9.15 -15.32 -2.94
C VAL A 65 -10.14 -16.47 -3.08
N VAL A 66 -9.67 -17.70 -2.87
CA VAL A 66 -10.47 -18.92 -2.98
C VAL A 66 -10.98 -19.29 -1.59
N GLY A 67 -12.21 -18.88 -1.27
CA GLY A 67 -12.98 -19.31 -0.09
C GLY A 67 -12.26 -19.08 1.25
N HIS A 68 -12.82 -18.29 2.12
CA HIS A 68 -12.37 -18.19 3.51
C HIS A 68 -12.64 -19.51 4.26
N SER A 69 -11.86 -20.56 4.00
CA SER A 69 -11.64 -21.56 5.03
C SER A 69 -10.53 -21.03 5.93
N SER A 70 -10.79 -20.93 7.21
CA SER A 70 -9.85 -20.50 8.27
C SER A 70 -8.68 -21.49 8.48
N SER A 71 -8.03 -21.86 7.38
CA SER A 71 -6.79 -22.62 7.37
C SER A 71 -6.00 -22.24 6.12
N SER A 72 -5.31 -21.12 6.18
CA SER A 72 -4.23 -20.84 5.23
C SER A 72 -3.16 -21.90 5.47
N SER A 73 -3.05 -22.87 4.56
CA SER A 73 -1.88 -23.74 4.48
C SER A 73 -0.76 -23.00 3.78
N HIS A 74 -0.27 -21.93 4.38
CA HIS A 74 1.10 -21.50 4.16
C HIS A 74 1.98 -22.51 4.89
N THR A 75 3.05 -22.93 4.26
CA THR A 75 4.03 -23.86 4.82
C THR A 75 4.62 -23.21 6.07
N THR A 76 4.03 -23.49 7.20
CA THR A 76 4.34 -22.93 8.50
C THR A 76 5.74 -23.40 8.92
N SER A 77 6.72 -22.50 8.79
CA SER A 77 7.84 -22.55 9.73
C SER A 77 7.23 -22.24 11.09
N THR A 78 7.07 -23.27 11.91
CA THR A 78 6.40 -23.19 13.21
C THR A 78 7.21 -22.30 14.15
N ILE A 79 6.97 -20.99 14.13
CA ILE A 79 7.31 -20.12 15.26
C ILE A 79 6.20 -20.37 16.27
N THR A 80 6.51 -21.11 17.33
CA THR A 80 5.60 -21.36 18.44
C THR A 80 5.44 -20.05 19.21
N GLN A 81 4.53 -19.19 18.81
CA GLN A 81 4.21 -17.99 19.57
C GLN A 81 3.31 -18.36 20.75
N THR A 82 3.78 -18.09 21.94
CA THR A 82 3.09 -18.42 23.21
C THR A 82 2.21 -17.31 23.76
N HIS A 83 2.07 -16.19 23.03
CA HIS A 83 1.31 -15.02 23.48
C HIS A 83 0.06 -14.81 22.63
N ALA A 84 -1.04 -14.47 23.27
CA ALA A 84 -2.26 -14.06 22.55
C ALA A 84 -2.05 -12.69 21.90
N ALA A 85 -2.61 -12.52 20.70
CA ALA A 85 -2.61 -11.23 20.00
C ALA A 85 -3.26 -10.13 20.86
N PRO A 86 -2.75 -8.89 20.81
CA PRO A 86 -3.41 -7.76 21.47
C PRO A 86 -4.83 -7.53 20.92
N ALA A 87 -5.69 -6.90 21.73
CA ALA A 87 -7.03 -6.54 21.26
C ALA A 87 -6.94 -5.51 20.11
N PRO A 88 -7.82 -5.58 19.10
CA PRO A 88 -7.84 -4.60 18.02
C PRO A 88 -8.05 -3.17 18.53
N THR A 89 -7.46 -2.21 17.83
CA THR A 89 -7.58 -0.77 18.12
C THR A 89 -8.33 -0.08 16.98
N VAL A 90 -9.40 0.63 17.29
CA VAL A 90 -10.12 1.47 16.33
C VAL A 90 -9.65 2.90 16.47
N VAL A 91 -9.15 3.47 15.39
CA VAL A 91 -8.66 4.86 15.30
C VAL A 91 -9.65 5.68 14.49
N GLY A 92 -9.85 6.93 14.85
CA GLY A 92 -10.82 7.84 14.21
C GLY A 92 -12.15 7.95 14.98
N THR A 93 -13.01 8.84 14.51
CA THR A 93 -14.29 9.15 15.16
C THR A 93 -15.41 8.25 14.62
N ALA A 94 -16.24 7.71 15.49
CA ALA A 94 -17.39 6.91 15.10
C ALA A 94 -18.30 7.65 14.11
N GLY A 95 -18.61 7.00 12.98
CA GLY A 95 -19.40 7.57 11.88
C GLY A 95 -18.61 8.48 10.92
N GLY A 96 -17.31 8.65 11.13
CA GLY A 96 -16.35 9.22 10.19
C GLY A 96 -15.41 8.16 9.63
N PHE A 97 -14.33 8.60 9.01
CA PHE A 97 -13.25 7.72 8.54
C PHE A 97 -12.56 7.05 9.73
N GLN A 98 -12.48 5.72 9.69
CA GLN A 98 -11.89 4.94 10.76
C GLN A 98 -10.93 3.89 10.19
N ILE A 99 -9.82 3.67 10.89
CA ILE A 99 -8.91 2.55 10.66
C ILE A 99 -8.96 1.63 11.87
N LYS A 100 -9.28 0.36 11.67
CA LYS A 100 -9.25 -0.68 12.68
C LYS A 100 -7.98 -1.50 12.51
N LEU A 101 -7.03 -1.29 13.40
CA LEU A 101 -5.78 -2.05 13.50
C LEU A 101 -6.05 -3.36 14.23
N ILE A 102 -5.81 -4.47 13.55
CA ILE A 102 -5.96 -5.84 14.05
C ILE A 102 -4.54 -6.37 14.25
N TRP A 103 -4.11 -6.42 15.50
CA TRP A 103 -2.74 -6.78 15.84
C TRP A 103 -2.51 -8.29 15.68
N ASP A 104 -1.48 -8.68 14.94
CA ASP A 104 -1.01 -10.06 14.97
C ASP A 104 -0.31 -10.39 16.30
N SER A 105 -0.19 -11.65 16.62
CA SER A 105 0.51 -12.10 17.83
C SER A 105 2.00 -11.78 17.83
N SER A 106 2.65 -11.63 16.66
CA SER A 106 4.03 -11.20 16.46
C SER A 106 4.34 -9.85 17.12
N VAL A 107 3.34 -8.95 17.16
CA VAL A 107 3.45 -7.61 17.76
C VAL A 107 3.80 -7.67 19.25
N THR A 108 3.55 -8.78 19.93
CA THR A 108 3.96 -8.96 21.32
C THR A 108 5.49 -8.99 21.50
N GLY A 109 6.24 -9.28 20.43
CA GLY A 109 7.70 -9.22 20.38
C GLY A 109 8.26 -7.85 19.95
N ALA A 110 7.40 -6.90 19.58
CA ALA A 110 7.83 -5.59 19.13
C ALA A 110 8.36 -4.72 20.27
N PRO A 111 9.23 -3.75 20.00
CA PRO A 111 9.73 -2.83 21.01
C PRO A 111 8.60 -1.98 21.61
N LYS A 112 8.76 -1.61 22.88
CA LYS A 112 7.79 -0.76 23.56
C LYS A 112 7.63 0.58 22.82
N GLY A 113 6.40 0.92 22.45
CA GLY A 113 6.07 2.12 21.68
C GLY A 113 5.70 1.82 20.23
N PHE A 114 6.01 0.62 19.72
CA PHE A 114 5.68 0.19 18.35
C PHE A 114 4.20 0.40 18.02
N MET A 115 3.29 -0.21 18.79
CA MET A 115 1.86 -0.08 18.55
C MET A 115 1.40 1.38 18.57
N GLN A 116 1.96 2.21 19.45
CA GLN A 116 1.59 3.63 19.51
C GLN A 116 2.02 4.37 18.26
N ALA A 117 3.20 4.13 17.72
CA ALA A 117 3.67 4.76 16.49
C ALA A 117 2.77 4.40 15.28
N VAL A 118 2.32 3.14 15.17
CA VAL A 118 1.36 2.73 14.14
C VAL A 118 -0.03 3.35 14.36
N ILE A 119 -0.48 3.45 15.63
CA ILE A 119 -1.74 4.13 15.97
C ILE A 119 -1.67 5.62 15.56
N ASP A 120 -0.55 6.30 15.81
CA ASP A 120 -0.39 7.71 15.49
C ASP A 120 -0.36 7.94 13.97
N ALA A 121 0.23 7.03 13.19
CA ALA A 121 0.15 7.04 11.73
C ALA A 121 -1.30 6.88 11.24
N ALA A 122 -2.03 5.90 11.77
CA ALA A 122 -3.46 5.73 11.47
C ALA A 122 -4.30 6.94 11.91
N GLN A 123 -3.97 7.56 13.06
CA GLN A 123 -4.63 8.77 13.55
C GLN A 123 -4.41 9.95 12.60
N TYR A 124 -3.25 10.06 11.99
CA TYR A 124 -2.99 11.06 10.96
C TYR A 124 -4.05 10.96 9.84
N TYR A 125 -4.17 9.80 9.16
CA TYR A 125 -5.14 9.62 8.07
C TYR A 125 -6.58 9.88 8.52
N THR A 126 -6.98 9.35 9.67
CA THR A 126 -8.34 9.59 10.18
C THR A 126 -8.58 11.04 10.57
N SER A 127 -7.54 11.84 10.77
CA SER A 127 -7.65 13.29 10.97
C SER A 127 -7.78 14.06 9.66
N GLN A 128 -7.22 13.54 8.55
CA GLN A 128 -7.23 14.21 7.25
C GLN A 128 -8.52 13.98 6.46
N PHE A 129 -9.10 12.76 6.53
CA PHE A 129 -10.21 12.37 5.65
C PHE A 129 -11.58 12.53 6.33
N SER A 130 -12.57 13.00 5.54
CA SER A 130 -13.97 13.17 5.97
C SER A 130 -14.90 12.04 5.52
N ASN A 131 -14.39 11.07 4.77
CA ASN A 131 -15.08 9.84 4.38
C ASN A 131 -15.68 9.11 5.60
N LYS A 132 -16.47 8.04 5.37
CA LYS A 132 -17.21 7.36 6.46
C LYS A 132 -16.98 5.86 6.51
N GLU A 133 -15.98 5.37 5.82
CA GLU A 133 -15.62 3.96 5.80
C GLU A 133 -14.85 3.53 7.05
N ILE A 134 -14.87 2.20 7.26
CA ILE A 134 -14.04 1.51 8.24
C ILE A 134 -13.07 0.63 7.46
N ILE A 135 -11.77 0.93 7.56
CA ILE A 135 -10.71 0.15 6.95
C ILE A 135 -10.11 -0.79 7.99
N ASN A 136 -10.06 -2.08 7.69
CA ASN A 136 -9.60 -3.13 8.59
C ASN A 136 -8.21 -3.60 8.14
N ILE A 137 -7.18 -3.35 8.92
CA ILE A 137 -5.77 -3.66 8.59
C ILE A 137 -5.20 -4.59 9.65
N ASN A 138 -4.65 -5.73 9.23
CA ASN A 138 -3.85 -6.59 10.10
C ASN A 138 -2.42 -6.06 10.17
N VAL A 139 -1.82 -6.07 11.37
CA VAL A 139 -0.50 -5.48 11.62
C VAL A 139 0.42 -6.52 12.22
N GLY A 140 1.54 -6.79 11.53
CA GLY A 140 2.59 -7.72 11.93
C GLY A 140 3.91 -7.03 12.34
N TYR A 141 4.76 -7.75 13.03
CA TYR A 141 6.13 -7.34 13.37
C TYR A 141 7.12 -8.47 13.12
N GLY A 142 8.01 -8.27 12.13
CA GLY A 142 8.91 -9.30 11.59
C GLY A 142 8.20 -10.32 10.69
N GLU A 143 6.94 -10.06 10.37
CA GLU A 143 6.10 -10.88 9.50
C GLU A 143 5.01 -10.04 8.83
N ILE A 144 4.43 -10.55 7.74
CA ILE A 144 3.24 -10.04 7.09
C ILE A 144 2.35 -11.21 6.68
N ALA A 145 1.04 -11.13 6.91
CA ALA A 145 0.05 -12.15 6.56
C ALA A 145 0.41 -13.58 7.06
N GLY A 146 1.17 -13.70 8.15
CA GLY A 146 1.69 -14.96 8.69
C GLY A 146 2.94 -15.49 7.95
N GLY A 147 3.45 -14.75 6.97
CA GLY A 147 4.69 -15.01 6.25
C GLY A 147 5.88 -14.23 6.81
N GLN A 148 7.09 -14.65 6.47
CA GLN A 148 8.31 -13.92 6.80
C GLN A 148 8.45 -12.74 5.82
N MET A 149 8.72 -11.55 6.32
CA MET A 149 9.04 -10.38 5.50
C MET A 149 10.29 -10.57 4.66
N SER A 150 10.38 -9.86 3.57
CA SER A 150 11.55 -9.79 2.69
C SER A 150 12.78 -9.32 3.45
N ALA A 151 13.93 -9.86 3.08
CA ALA A 151 15.18 -9.53 3.77
C ALA A 151 15.55 -8.06 3.53
N GLY A 152 15.61 -7.27 4.60
CA GLY A 152 15.96 -5.86 4.54
C GLY A 152 14.78 -4.89 4.36
N ALA A 153 13.55 -5.40 4.21
CA ALA A 153 12.37 -4.55 4.17
C ALA A 153 12.16 -3.83 5.50
N LEU A 154 11.86 -2.54 5.42
CA LEU A 154 11.45 -1.73 6.57
C LEU A 154 9.97 -1.95 6.86
N GLY A 155 9.14 -1.90 5.82
CA GLY A 155 7.73 -2.23 5.83
C GLY A 155 7.38 -3.06 4.59
N GLU A 156 6.20 -3.66 4.61
CA GLU A 156 5.56 -4.34 3.49
C GLU A 156 4.05 -4.24 3.65
N SER A 157 3.32 -4.14 2.56
CA SER A 157 1.87 -4.17 2.54
C SER A 157 1.32 -5.25 1.61
N GLU A 158 0.15 -5.78 1.96
CA GLU A 158 -0.65 -6.63 1.07
C GLU A 158 -2.09 -6.15 1.08
N SER A 159 -2.72 -6.05 -0.07
CA SER A 159 -4.05 -5.47 -0.19
C SER A 159 -5.05 -6.44 -0.81
N TYR A 160 -6.18 -6.63 -0.15
CA TYR A 160 -7.36 -7.18 -0.81
C TYR A 160 -7.93 -6.18 -1.80
N GLY A 161 -8.54 -6.69 -2.88
CA GLY A 161 -9.14 -5.82 -3.89
C GLY A 161 -9.96 -6.56 -4.93
N TYR A 162 -10.40 -5.84 -5.93
CA TYR A 162 -11.30 -6.30 -6.96
C TYR A 162 -10.81 -5.90 -8.34
N LEU A 163 -11.04 -6.76 -9.33
CA LEU A 163 -10.81 -6.41 -10.73
C LEU A 163 -12.08 -5.81 -11.32
N THR A 164 -11.94 -4.66 -11.97
CA THR A 164 -13.03 -3.94 -12.63
C THR A 164 -12.58 -3.32 -13.94
N ASN A 165 -13.43 -2.55 -14.62
CA ASN A 165 -13.12 -1.90 -15.88
C ASN A 165 -12.87 -0.39 -15.73
N TYR A 166 -12.27 0.20 -16.76
CA TYR A 166 -11.98 1.63 -16.86
C TYR A 166 -13.19 2.51 -16.56
N ALA A 167 -14.35 2.20 -17.17
CA ALA A 167 -15.55 3.04 -16.99
C ALA A 167 -16.05 3.04 -15.54
N THR A 168 -15.94 1.92 -14.82
CA THR A 168 -16.32 1.85 -13.41
C THR A 168 -15.44 2.78 -12.57
N VAL A 169 -14.12 2.71 -12.74
CA VAL A 169 -13.19 3.55 -11.98
C VAL A 169 -13.37 5.03 -12.32
N THR A 170 -13.33 5.38 -13.59
CA THR A 170 -13.42 6.78 -14.02
C THR A 170 -14.76 7.44 -13.72
N ASN A 171 -15.87 6.68 -13.73
CA ASN A 171 -17.17 7.20 -13.33
C ASN A 171 -17.24 7.52 -11.84
N GLU A 172 -16.59 6.75 -10.99
CA GLU A 172 -16.55 7.04 -9.56
C GLU A 172 -15.65 8.25 -9.28
N LEU A 173 -14.42 8.25 -9.80
CA LEU A 173 -13.49 9.37 -9.63
C LEU A 173 -14.02 10.70 -10.24
N ALA A 174 -14.85 10.61 -11.27
CA ALA A 174 -15.49 11.79 -11.84
C ALA A 174 -16.47 12.49 -10.86
N LYS A 175 -17.00 11.78 -9.86
CA LYS A 175 -17.85 12.39 -8.82
C LYS A 175 -17.05 13.33 -7.91
N ASP A 176 -15.75 13.09 -7.80
CA ASP A 176 -14.80 13.91 -7.04
C ASP A 176 -14.20 15.05 -7.91
N GLY A 177 -14.68 15.19 -9.15
CA GLY A 177 -14.35 16.30 -10.05
C GLY A 177 -13.23 16.01 -11.05
N PHE A 178 -12.68 14.78 -11.08
CA PHE A 178 -11.66 14.40 -12.05
C PHE A 178 -12.28 14.14 -13.44
N THR A 179 -11.50 14.39 -14.49
CA THR A 179 -11.96 14.20 -15.87
C THR A 179 -10.96 13.32 -16.61
N PHE A 180 -11.48 12.28 -17.26
CA PHE A 180 -10.69 11.31 -17.98
C PHE A 180 -11.08 11.32 -19.47
N ALA A 181 -10.10 11.45 -20.35
CA ALA A 181 -10.36 11.37 -21.78
C ALA A 181 -10.57 9.89 -22.18
N ALA A 182 -11.57 9.61 -23.02
CA ALA A 182 -11.79 8.26 -23.53
C ALA A 182 -10.59 7.70 -24.32
N THR A 183 -9.75 8.58 -24.86
CA THR A 183 -8.49 8.22 -25.52
C THR A 183 -7.40 7.72 -24.57
N ASN A 184 -7.57 7.92 -23.27
CA ASN A 184 -6.66 7.46 -22.22
C ASN A 184 -7.04 6.07 -21.70
N GLU A 185 -8.13 5.47 -22.18
CA GLU A 185 -8.46 4.08 -21.84
C GLU A 185 -7.40 3.14 -22.40
N PRO A 186 -6.66 2.40 -21.54
CA PRO A 186 -5.70 1.43 -22.03
C PRO A 186 -6.40 0.26 -22.75
N THR A 187 -5.87 -0.17 -23.89
CA THR A 187 -6.49 -1.24 -24.71
C THR A 187 -6.47 -2.58 -23.96
N GLN A 188 -7.60 -3.26 -23.91
CA GLN A 188 -7.75 -4.58 -23.25
C GLN A 188 -7.26 -4.58 -21.81
N SER A 189 -7.63 -3.55 -21.07
CA SER A 189 -7.22 -3.34 -19.68
C SER A 189 -8.31 -3.70 -18.68
N GLN A 190 -7.86 -3.98 -17.48
CA GLN A 190 -8.67 -4.05 -16.27
C GLN A 190 -7.97 -3.26 -15.17
N PHE A 191 -8.71 -2.95 -14.12
CA PHE A 191 -8.23 -2.18 -12.99
C PHE A 191 -8.34 -2.99 -11.71
N PHE A 192 -7.26 -3.09 -10.97
CA PHE A 192 -7.27 -3.57 -9.60
C PHE A 192 -7.54 -2.38 -8.68
N VAL A 193 -8.64 -2.46 -7.94
CA VAL A 193 -9.05 -1.46 -6.93
C VAL A 193 -8.94 -2.11 -5.57
N THR A 194 -8.16 -1.57 -4.65
CA THR A 194 -8.07 -2.14 -3.29
C THR A 194 -9.43 -2.13 -2.61
N SER A 195 -9.68 -3.04 -1.67
CA SER A 195 -10.97 -3.08 -0.97
C SER A 195 -11.21 -1.82 -0.14
N ALA A 196 -10.15 -1.21 0.38
CA ALA A 196 -10.22 0.08 1.07
C ALA A 196 -10.65 1.20 0.12
N GLU A 197 -10.02 1.33 -1.05
CA GLU A 197 -10.38 2.31 -2.06
C GLU A 197 -11.78 2.03 -2.65
N ALA A 198 -12.15 0.75 -2.84
CA ALA A 198 -13.49 0.38 -3.29
C ALA A 198 -14.59 0.81 -2.31
N LYS A 199 -14.31 0.82 -0.98
CA LYS A 199 -15.20 1.41 0.03
C LYS A 199 -15.31 2.92 -0.14
N THR A 200 -14.18 3.59 -0.33
CA THR A 200 -14.09 5.05 -0.54
C THR A 200 -14.85 5.49 -1.78
N LEU A 201 -14.69 4.76 -2.89
CA LEU A 201 -15.39 5.02 -4.15
C LEU A 201 -16.87 4.57 -4.14
N GLY A 202 -17.36 3.95 -3.05
CA GLY A 202 -18.74 3.49 -2.95
C GLY A 202 -19.06 2.26 -3.80
N LEU A 203 -18.06 1.53 -4.27
CA LEU A 203 -18.18 0.32 -5.06
C LEU A 203 -18.54 -0.90 -4.20
N VAL A 204 -18.19 -0.85 -2.92
CA VAL A 204 -18.52 -1.85 -1.91
C VAL A 204 -19.04 -1.19 -0.64
N ASN A 205 -19.58 -2.00 0.28
CA ASN A 205 -20.13 -1.47 1.53
C ASN A 205 -19.02 -0.86 2.41
N ALA A 206 -19.13 0.43 2.69
CA ALA A 206 -18.20 1.20 3.53
C ALA A 206 -17.98 0.62 4.94
N SER A 207 -18.94 -0.14 5.46
CA SER A 207 -18.89 -0.78 6.79
C SER A 207 -18.58 -2.28 6.72
N ALA A 208 -18.13 -2.80 5.58
CA ALA A 208 -17.72 -4.21 5.47
C ALA A 208 -16.65 -4.54 6.50
N THR A 209 -16.81 -5.69 7.17
CA THR A 209 -15.93 -6.11 8.27
C THR A 209 -14.81 -7.05 7.84
N ALA A 210 -14.78 -7.41 6.55
CA ALA A 210 -13.67 -8.15 5.97
C ALA A 210 -12.37 -7.36 6.11
N LEU A 211 -11.25 -8.05 6.11
CA LEU A 211 -9.94 -7.45 6.13
C LEU A 211 -9.70 -6.72 4.80
N ASP A 212 -9.13 -5.53 4.85
CA ASP A 212 -8.79 -4.74 3.67
C ASP A 212 -7.34 -4.94 3.25
N GLY A 213 -6.46 -5.29 4.20
CA GLY A 213 -5.07 -5.57 3.91
C GLY A 213 -4.25 -5.89 5.16
N TYR A 214 -2.98 -6.09 4.91
CA TYR A 214 -1.94 -6.36 5.91
C TYR A 214 -0.87 -5.29 5.81
N VAL A 215 -0.22 -4.99 6.93
CA VAL A 215 1.04 -4.25 6.98
C VAL A 215 2.00 -4.96 7.92
N GLY A 216 3.22 -5.18 7.47
CA GLY A 216 4.29 -5.80 8.23
C GLY A 216 5.43 -4.80 8.47
N PHE A 217 6.16 -4.94 9.58
CA PHE A 217 7.31 -4.09 9.90
C PHE A 217 8.52 -4.93 10.28
N GLY A 218 9.67 -4.62 9.67
CA GLY A 218 10.92 -5.33 9.90
C GLY A 218 11.41 -5.23 11.35
N THR A 219 12.05 -6.29 11.84
CA THR A 219 12.62 -6.28 13.19
C THR A 219 13.91 -5.45 13.30
N LEU A 220 14.58 -5.15 12.19
CA LEU A 220 15.93 -4.57 12.07
C LEU A 220 17.01 -5.37 12.80
N SER A 221 16.72 -6.61 13.20
CA SER A 221 17.67 -7.47 13.93
C SER A 221 18.91 -7.76 13.11
N GLY A 222 20.08 -7.58 13.69
CA GLY A 222 21.36 -7.83 13.01
C GLY A 222 21.83 -6.74 12.03
N THR A 223 21.05 -5.69 11.79
CA THR A 223 21.40 -4.61 10.85
C THR A 223 22.29 -3.53 11.49
N GLY A 224 22.31 -3.43 12.80
CA GLY A 224 22.95 -2.32 13.53
C GLY A 224 22.08 -1.06 13.64
N TYR A 225 20.87 -1.09 13.08
CA TYR A 225 19.87 -0.03 13.18
C TYR A 225 18.78 -0.37 14.18
N SER A 226 18.00 0.63 14.54
CA SER A 226 16.81 0.50 15.39
C SER A 226 15.69 1.40 14.91
N TRP A 227 14.48 1.18 15.41
CA TRP A 227 13.36 2.08 15.17
C TRP A 227 13.43 3.34 16.04
N ASN A 228 13.18 4.50 15.45
CA ASN A 228 12.66 5.64 16.19
C ASN A 228 11.15 5.43 16.38
N LEU A 229 10.71 5.37 17.61
CA LEU A 229 9.31 5.14 17.99
C LEU A 229 8.66 6.41 18.54
N THR A 230 9.34 7.57 18.40
CA THR A 230 8.79 8.88 18.77
C THR A 230 7.86 9.32 17.65
N ALA A 231 6.57 9.15 17.85
CA ALA A 231 5.55 9.47 16.88
C ALA A 231 4.60 10.55 17.38
N ASN A 232 3.85 11.15 16.48
CA ASN A 232 2.80 12.11 16.79
C ASN A 232 1.66 12.04 15.75
N THR A 233 0.54 12.67 16.05
CA THR A 233 -0.66 12.66 15.20
C THR A 233 -0.63 13.68 14.07
N THR A 234 0.47 14.37 13.86
CA THR A 234 0.61 15.41 12.80
C THR A 234 1.23 14.89 11.53
N GLY A 235 1.65 13.62 11.49
CA GLY A 235 2.37 13.04 10.35
C GLY A 235 3.81 13.53 10.24
N GLN A 236 4.31 14.23 11.24
CA GLN A 236 5.66 14.78 11.29
C GLN A 236 6.37 14.25 12.53
N ASN A 237 7.28 13.33 12.34
CA ASN A 237 8.12 12.84 13.42
C ASN A 237 9.36 13.76 13.58
N SER A 238 10.03 13.68 14.71
CA SER A 238 11.24 14.44 14.98
C SER A 238 12.22 13.65 15.81
N GLY A 239 13.50 13.98 15.66
CA GLY A 239 14.56 13.43 16.51
C GLY A 239 15.06 12.05 16.13
N THR A 240 14.88 11.62 14.87
CA THR A 240 15.48 10.39 14.34
C THR A 240 17.00 10.52 14.31
N SER A 241 17.69 9.62 14.98
CA SER A 241 19.15 9.61 15.00
C SER A 241 19.71 8.88 13.78
N PRO A 242 21.00 9.11 13.41
CA PRO A 242 21.62 8.48 12.23
C PRO A 242 21.64 6.95 12.23
N GLN A 243 21.36 6.28 13.35
CA GLN A 243 21.24 4.82 13.47
C GLN A 243 19.79 4.36 13.64
N GLN A 244 18.82 5.21 13.34
CA GLN A 244 17.40 4.90 13.46
C GLN A 244 16.68 5.13 12.16
N PHE A 245 15.69 4.27 11.88
CA PHE A 245 14.65 4.50 10.90
C PHE A 245 13.40 5.03 11.61
N ASP A 246 12.66 5.87 10.94
CA ASP A 246 11.40 6.43 11.45
C ASP A 246 10.25 5.47 11.22
N LEU A 247 9.77 4.80 12.29
CA LEU A 247 8.67 3.86 12.18
C LEU A 247 7.36 4.53 11.75
N GLN A 248 7.10 5.76 12.18
CA GLN A 248 5.87 6.45 11.80
C GLN A 248 5.83 6.73 10.29
N SER A 249 6.95 7.13 9.69
CA SER A 249 7.05 7.32 8.24
C SER A 249 6.73 6.03 7.48
N VAL A 250 7.33 4.91 7.91
CA VAL A 250 7.06 3.60 7.30
C VAL A 250 5.60 3.19 7.50
N ALA A 251 5.02 3.44 8.68
CA ALA A 251 3.60 3.13 8.91
C ALA A 251 2.65 4.01 8.08
N LEU A 252 2.98 5.27 7.84
CA LEU A 252 2.24 6.14 6.92
C LEU A 252 2.33 5.61 5.49
N HIS A 253 3.50 5.15 5.06
CA HIS A 253 3.74 4.55 3.75
C HIS A 253 2.86 3.31 3.55
N GLU A 254 3.04 2.26 4.35
CA GLU A 254 2.37 0.98 4.19
C GLU A 254 0.83 1.07 4.35
N ILE A 255 0.36 1.93 5.26
CA ILE A 255 -1.08 2.17 5.39
C ILE A 255 -1.64 2.82 4.13
N SER A 256 -0.92 3.77 3.49
CA SER A 256 -1.39 4.41 2.26
C SER A 256 -1.52 3.44 1.09
N GLU A 257 -0.66 2.43 1.03
CA GLU A 257 -0.74 1.39 0.01
C GLU A 257 -1.99 0.52 0.18
N VAL A 258 -2.31 0.12 1.40
CA VAL A 258 -3.60 -0.55 1.68
C VAL A 258 -4.77 0.36 1.30
N LEU A 259 -4.64 1.66 1.49
CA LEU A 259 -5.65 2.64 1.09
C LEU A 259 -5.77 2.83 -0.44
N GLY A 260 -4.85 2.30 -1.25
CA GLY A 260 -4.95 2.32 -2.72
C GLY A 260 -3.78 3.02 -3.42
N ARG A 261 -2.78 3.55 -2.69
CA ARG A 261 -1.59 4.17 -3.26
C ARG A 261 -0.60 3.11 -3.79
N ILE A 262 -0.99 2.44 -4.84
CA ILE A 262 -0.23 1.37 -5.49
C ILE A 262 -0.28 1.55 -7.01
N GLY A 263 0.74 1.07 -7.73
CA GLY A 263 0.83 1.10 -9.18
C GLY A 263 0.99 -0.30 -9.78
N MET A 264 0.45 -0.50 -10.97
CA MET A 264 0.51 -1.79 -11.68
C MET A 264 0.92 -1.64 -13.14
N GLU A 265 1.55 -0.56 -13.56
CA GLU A 265 1.98 -0.39 -14.95
C GLU A 265 2.90 -1.53 -15.40
N GLY A 266 2.53 -2.19 -16.49
CA GLY A 266 3.24 -3.35 -17.02
C GLY A 266 2.82 -4.67 -16.40
N ALA A 267 1.98 -4.69 -15.37
CA ALA A 267 1.44 -5.91 -14.77
C ALA A 267 0.37 -6.55 -15.66
N SER A 268 0.18 -7.86 -15.49
CA SER A 268 -0.87 -8.62 -16.17
C SER A 268 -1.49 -9.62 -15.22
N VAL A 269 -2.82 -9.55 -15.06
CA VAL A 269 -3.60 -10.51 -14.27
C VAL A 269 -4.60 -11.21 -15.20
N ASN A 270 -4.64 -12.53 -15.17
CA ASN A 270 -5.50 -13.33 -16.05
C ASN A 270 -5.30 -13.02 -17.56
N ASN A 271 -4.07 -12.73 -17.97
CA ASN A 271 -3.67 -12.31 -19.33
C ASN A 271 -4.26 -10.98 -19.81
N ASN A 272 -4.76 -10.13 -18.92
CA ASN A 272 -5.17 -8.77 -19.25
C ASN A 272 -4.18 -7.78 -18.62
N ALA A 273 -3.82 -6.73 -19.37
CA ALA A 273 -3.07 -5.62 -18.81
C ALA A 273 -3.85 -5.05 -17.60
N THR A 274 -3.19 -4.91 -16.48
CA THR A 274 -3.83 -4.52 -15.23
C THR A 274 -3.19 -3.23 -14.70
N TYR A 275 -4.03 -2.31 -14.31
CA TYR A 275 -3.67 -1.00 -13.77
C TYR A 275 -4.38 -0.79 -12.44
N THR A 276 -4.02 0.25 -11.73
CA THR A 276 -4.75 0.76 -10.55
C THR A 276 -5.40 2.09 -10.87
N PRO A 277 -6.31 2.59 -10.06
CA PRO A 277 -6.82 3.95 -10.22
C PRO A 277 -5.72 5.01 -10.23
N LEU A 278 -4.66 4.84 -9.43
CA LEU A 278 -3.52 5.77 -9.39
C LEU A 278 -2.78 5.86 -10.74
N ASP A 279 -2.69 4.78 -11.49
CA ASP A 279 -2.04 4.76 -12.81
C ASP A 279 -2.71 5.71 -13.83
N LEU A 280 -3.97 6.12 -13.58
CA LEU A 280 -4.67 7.13 -14.38
C LEU A 280 -4.17 8.57 -14.12
N PHE A 281 -3.37 8.77 -13.10
CA PHE A 281 -2.75 10.03 -12.74
C PHE A 281 -1.24 10.04 -12.97
N ASN A 282 -0.68 8.95 -13.54
CA ASN A 282 0.73 8.86 -13.91
C ASN A 282 0.93 9.26 -15.38
N PHE A 283 1.64 10.36 -15.62
CA PHE A 283 1.84 10.94 -16.94
C PHE A 283 3.32 10.98 -17.33
N LYS A 284 3.63 10.66 -18.58
CA LYS A 284 4.96 10.87 -19.18
C LYS A 284 5.07 12.22 -19.87
N SER A 285 3.94 12.83 -20.24
CA SER A 285 3.82 14.16 -20.82
C SER A 285 2.36 14.61 -20.78
N PRO A 286 2.03 15.91 -20.93
CA PRO A 286 0.67 16.40 -20.96
C PRO A 286 -0.23 15.60 -21.91
N GLY A 287 -1.33 15.09 -21.40
CA GLY A 287 -2.29 14.26 -22.10
C GLY A 287 -1.84 12.83 -22.44
N THR A 288 -0.71 12.37 -21.95
CA THR A 288 -0.18 11.04 -22.25
C THR A 288 0.21 10.28 -20.98
N LEU A 289 -0.54 9.22 -20.67
CA LEU A 289 -0.27 8.36 -19.52
C LEU A 289 1.06 7.59 -19.67
N ALA A 290 1.71 7.32 -18.55
CA ALA A 290 2.80 6.36 -18.42
C ALA A 290 2.20 4.97 -18.15
N LEU A 291 2.07 4.14 -19.18
CA LEU A 291 1.42 2.81 -19.10
C LEU A 291 2.42 1.64 -19.06
N SER A 292 3.65 1.92 -18.78
CA SER A 292 4.73 0.92 -18.66
C SER A 292 5.63 1.32 -17.50
N PRO A 293 6.30 0.36 -16.84
CA PRO A 293 7.14 0.65 -15.69
C PRO A 293 8.34 1.53 -16.10
N SER A 294 8.09 2.82 -16.14
CA SER A 294 9.07 3.86 -16.42
C SER A 294 8.64 5.09 -15.64
N SER A 295 9.61 5.86 -15.16
CA SER A 295 9.33 7.07 -14.41
C SER A 295 8.35 7.99 -15.15
N GLY A 296 7.22 8.25 -14.52
CA GLY A 296 6.26 9.27 -14.88
C GLY A 296 6.16 10.32 -13.78
N TYR A 297 5.16 11.15 -13.86
CA TYR A 297 4.88 12.13 -12.82
C TYR A 297 3.39 12.14 -12.47
N PHE A 298 3.11 12.39 -11.23
CA PHE A 298 1.76 12.56 -10.72
C PHE A 298 1.17 13.88 -11.20
N SER A 299 -0.08 13.83 -11.68
CA SER A 299 -0.82 15.01 -12.11
C SER A 299 -2.32 14.78 -12.02
N THR A 300 -3.05 15.78 -11.53
CA THR A 300 -4.52 15.77 -11.44
C THR A 300 -5.20 16.57 -12.55
N ASP A 301 -4.43 17.24 -13.40
CA ASP A 301 -4.89 18.10 -14.49
C ASP A 301 -4.49 17.59 -15.89
N ASN A 302 -4.60 16.28 -16.11
CA ASN A 302 -4.27 15.61 -17.37
C ASN A 302 -2.81 15.79 -17.81
N GLY A 303 -1.89 15.80 -16.86
CA GLY A 303 -0.45 15.90 -17.10
C GLY A 303 0.05 17.31 -17.35
N ALA A 304 -0.78 18.36 -17.18
CA ALA A 304 -0.33 19.72 -17.41
C ALA A 304 0.61 20.21 -16.30
N THR A 305 0.36 19.82 -15.05
CA THR A 305 1.20 20.15 -13.89
C THR A 305 1.88 18.89 -13.35
N ASN A 306 3.18 18.93 -13.14
CA ASN A 306 3.93 17.89 -12.45
C ASN A 306 3.90 18.19 -10.94
N LEU A 307 3.20 17.33 -10.18
CA LEU A 307 3.04 17.45 -8.72
C LEU A 307 4.03 16.56 -7.94
N GLY A 308 4.65 15.57 -8.60
CA GLY A 308 5.66 14.68 -8.03
C GLY A 308 6.14 13.67 -9.07
N MET A 309 7.39 13.24 -9.00
CA MET A 309 7.93 12.20 -9.89
C MET A 309 7.72 10.83 -9.26
N PHE A 310 7.10 9.93 -9.99
CA PHE A 310 7.04 8.52 -9.59
C PHE A 310 8.37 7.81 -9.73
N ASN A 311 8.57 6.78 -8.95
CA ASN A 311 9.78 5.98 -8.94
C ASN A 311 9.91 5.16 -10.24
N ASP A 312 11.15 4.97 -10.69
CA ASP A 312 11.47 4.07 -11.80
C ASP A 312 11.92 2.71 -11.25
N SER A 313 10.95 1.84 -11.00
CA SER A 313 11.21 0.51 -10.43
C SER A 313 12.07 -0.38 -11.32
N ALA A 314 12.09 -0.13 -12.63
CA ALA A 314 12.97 -0.85 -13.57
C ALA A 314 14.45 -0.53 -13.35
N SER A 315 14.76 0.65 -12.79
CA SER A 315 16.14 1.07 -12.54
C SER A 315 16.63 0.79 -11.12
N ASN A 316 15.75 0.72 -10.11
CA ASN A 316 16.18 0.67 -8.71
C ASN A 316 15.45 -0.36 -7.83
N GLY A 317 14.36 -0.96 -8.33
CA GLY A 317 13.63 -2.03 -7.63
C GLY A 317 12.65 -1.56 -6.56
N GLY A 318 12.47 -0.26 -6.33
CA GLY A 318 11.41 0.27 -5.47
C GLY A 318 10.06 0.30 -6.19
N ASP A 319 8.98 0.55 -5.47
CA ASP A 319 7.63 0.57 -6.03
C ASP A 319 7.40 1.72 -7.01
N ILE A 320 6.60 1.45 -8.05
CA ILE A 320 6.34 2.42 -9.13
C ILE A 320 5.36 3.52 -8.73
N ALA A 321 4.57 3.29 -7.69
CA ALA A 321 3.64 4.28 -7.15
C ALA A 321 4.26 5.19 -6.08
N ASP A 322 5.48 4.90 -5.69
CA ASP A 322 6.21 5.72 -4.74
C ASP A 322 6.83 6.94 -5.42
N TRP A 323 7.13 7.96 -4.61
CA TRP A 323 7.94 9.07 -5.11
C TRP A 323 9.36 8.62 -5.42
N ALA A 324 9.85 9.08 -6.57
CA ALA A 324 11.25 8.88 -6.94
C ALA A 324 12.17 9.40 -5.83
N SER A 325 12.84 8.49 -5.15
CA SER A 325 13.85 8.81 -4.18
C SER A 325 15.21 8.33 -4.66
N TYR A 326 16.26 9.00 -4.23
CA TYR A 326 17.62 8.64 -4.61
C TYR A 326 18.18 7.68 -3.56
N GLN A 327 19.07 6.81 -3.99
CA GLN A 327 19.79 5.90 -3.10
C GLN A 327 20.66 6.63 -2.03
N SER A 328 20.67 7.97 -2.05
CA SER A 328 21.38 8.78 -1.05
C SER A 328 20.74 10.18 -0.97
N PRO A 329 20.49 10.69 0.25
CA PRO A 329 19.98 12.05 0.46
C PRO A 329 20.86 13.16 -0.16
N THR A 330 22.16 12.88 -0.35
CA THR A 330 23.10 13.84 -0.96
C THR A 330 22.91 13.97 -2.47
N GLN A 331 22.23 13.04 -3.13
CA GLN A 331 21.97 13.09 -4.57
C GLN A 331 20.72 13.94 -4.92
N ALA A 332 19.78 14.08 -4.00
CA ALA A 332 18.54 14.81 -4.21
C ALA A 332 18.75 16.30 -4.60
N GLY A 333 19.80 16.95 -4.06
CA GLY A 333 20.12 18.34 -4.38
C GLY A 333 20.71 18.57 -5.78
N THR A 334 21.00 17.53 -6.56
CA THR A 334 21.75 17.65 -7.82
C THR A 334 20.94 17.37 -9.10
N GLN A 335 19.68 16.89 -8.99
CA GLN A 335 18.94 16.37 -10.16
C GLN A 335 17.70 17.16 -10.57
N GLY A 336 17.53 18.38 -10.09
CA GLY A 336 16.45 19.26 -10.61
C GLY A 336 15.05 18.81 -10.32
N LEU A 337 14.82 18.18 -9.16
CA LEU A 337 13.50 17.82 -8.70
C LEU A 337 12.61 19.06 -8.55
N PRO A 338 11.29 18.92 -8.74
CA PRO A 338 10.35 20.02 -8.49
C PRO A 338 10.54 20.64 -7.10
N ALA A 339 10.32 21.94 -6.99
CA ALA A 339 10.39 22.63 -5.70
C ALA A 339 9.37 22.02 -4.75
N GLY A 340 9.82 21.51 -3.59
CA GLY A 340 8.97 20.84 -2.61
C GLY A 340 9.20 19.32 -2.51
N PHE A 341 9.97 18.73 -3.42
CA PHE A 341 10.34 17.32 -3.34
C PHE A 341 11.31 17.09 -2.18
N ASN A 342 10.92 16.31 -1.22
CA ASN A 342 11.70 16.05 -0.01
C ASN A 342 12.17 14.59 0.01
N VAL A 343 13.46 14.35 0.19
CA VAL A 343 14.04 13.00 0.41
C VAL A 343 13.57 12.37 1.73
N ALA A 344 12.97 13.16 2.59
CA ALA A 344 12.36 12.75 3.85
C ALA A 344 10.83 12.78 3.72
N ASP A 345 10.29 12.25 2.63
CA ASP A 345 8.87 12.11 2.36
C ASP A 345 8.40 10.70 2.75
N ALA A 346 7.22 10.58 3.34
CA ALA A 346 6.69 9.29 3.77
C ALA A 346 6.36 8.38 2.58
N PHE A 347 6.01 8.94 1.42
CA PHE A 347 5.70 8.18 0.20
C PHE A 347 6.92 7.96 -0.71
N ALA A 348 8.13 8.27 -0.22
CA ALA A 348 9.36 8.00 -0.97
C ALA A 348 9.66 6.50 -1.03
N ALA A 349 10.14 6.01 -2.18
CA ALA A 349 10.46 4.61 -2.43
C ALA A 349 11.52 4.01 -1.48
N PHE A 350 12.32 4.84 -0.84
CA PHE A 350 13.37 4.38 0.08
C PHE A 350 13.40 5.22 1.36
N GLY A 351 13.40 4.52 2.49
CA GLY A 351 13.65 5.14 3.79
C GLY A 351 15.14 5.26 4.11
N TYR A 352 15.53 6.31 4.80
CA TYR A 352 16.93 6.54 5.21
C TYR A 352 17.06 6.68 6.71
N PRO A 353 18.10 6.07 7.33
CA PRO A 353 18.34 6.24 8.75
C PRO A 353 18.74 7.72 9.05
N GLY A 354 18.18 8.25 10.10
CA GLY A 354 18.42 9.64 10.53
C GLY A 354 17.49 10.68 9.90
N TYR A 355 16.56 10.25 9.06
CA TYR A 355 15.54 11.11 8.43
C TYR A 355 14.13 10.74 8.92
N ASN A 356 13.28 11.75 8.97
CA ASN A 356 11.85 11.58 9.18
C ASN A 356 11.14 11.74 7.85
N GLY A 357 10.23 10.83 7.52
CA GLY A 357 9.37 10.96 6.34
C GLY A 357 8.07 11.66 6.73
N ASP A 358 7.93 12.90 6.32
CA ASP A 358 6.72 13.69 6.56
C ASP A 358 5.72 13.49 5.42
N ILE A 359 4.43 13.68 5.68
CA ILE A 359 3.41 13.75 4.64
C ILE A 359 3.43 15.14 4.01
N SER A 360 3.62 15.18 2.70
CA SER A 360 3.64 16.40 1.90
C SER A 360 2.25 16.80 1.39
N THR A 361 2.18 17.98 0.76
CA THR A 361 0.97 18.41 0.04
C THR A 361 0.65 17.47 -1.13
N SER A 362 1.67 17.04 -1.88
CA SER A 362 1.50 16.12 -3.01
C SER A 362 0.96 14.76 -2.58
N ASP A 363 1.36 14.26 -1.40
CA ASP A 363 0.80 13.01 -0.84
C ASP A 363 -0.69 13.12 -0.56
N LEU A 364 -1.10 14.25 0.01
CA LEU A 364 -2.52 14.50 0.26
C LEU A 364 -3.31 14.67 -1.04
N GLU A 365 -2.73 15.30 -2.07
CA GLU A 365 -3.32 15.40 -3.41
C GLU A 365 -3.42 14.03 -4.07
N GLU A 366 -2.44 13.16 -3.88
CA GLU A 366 -2.45 11.80 -4.38
C GLU A 366 -3.56 10.97 -3.71
N MET A 367 -3.69 11.05 -2.39
CA MET A 367 -4.79 10.40 -1.67
C MET A 367 -6.15 10.96 -2.08
N ALA A 368 -6.25 12.27 -2.35
CA ALA A 368 -7.48 12.86 -2.86
C ALA A 368 -7.82 12.36 -4.27
N ALA A 369 -6.83 12.10 -5.13
CA ALA A 369 -7.02 11.51 -6.46
C ALA A 369 -7.56 10.08 -6.39
N LEU A 370 -7.36 9.36 -5.27
CA LEU A 370 -7.92 8.03 -4.99
C LEU A 370 -9.34 8.09 -4.37
N GLY A 371 -9.97 9.29 -4.28
CA GLY A 371 -11.33 9.47 -3.75
C GLY A 371 -11.40 9.79 -2.25
N TYR A 372 -10.26 9.96 -1.55
CA TYR A 372 -10.29 10.38 -0.15
C TYR A 372 -10.57 11.87 -0.03
N THR A 373 -11.72 12.23 0.54
CA THR A 373 -12.14 13.62 0.70
C THR A 373 -11.40 14.28 1.86
N LEU A 374 -10.53 15.23 1.57
CA LEU A 374 -9.79 15.98 2.58
C LEU A 374 -10.72 16.88 3.41
N LYS A 375 -10.56 16.91 4.74
CA LYS A 375 -11.25 17.83 5.64
C LYS A 375 -10.84 19.28 5.42
N VAL A 376 -9.58 19.49 5.06
CA VAL A 376 -9.03 20.79 4.68
C VAL A 376 -8.44 20.62 3.28
N PRO A 377 -9.02 21.26 2.26
CA PRO A 377 -8.46 21.19 0.91
C PRO A 377 -7.01 21.67 0.89
N VAL A 378 -6.18 21.03 0.11
CA VAL A 378 -4.82 21.51 -0.21
C VAL A 378 -4.96 22.76 -1.04
N ALA A 379 -4.23 23.82 -0.69
CA ALA A 379 -4.33 25.15 -1.28
C ALA A 379 -3.44 25.31 -2.52
#